data_4f3aec25245af577f348598bed762fe4
#
_entry.id   4f3aec25245af577f348598bed762fe4
#
_cell.length_a   1.000
_cell.length_b   1.000
_cell.length_c   1.000
_cell.angle_alpha   90.00
_cell.angle_beta   90.00
_cell.angle_gamma   90.00
#
_symmetry.space_group_name_H-M   'P 1'
#
loop_
_entity.id
_entity.type
_entity.pdbx_description
1 polymer ?
#
loop_
_entity_poly.entity_id
_entity_poly.type
_entity_poly.pdbx_seq_one_letter_code
_entity_poly.pdbx_strand_id
1 'polypeptide(L)'
;MKICESIVTALCYNILGKIDPIVLNKNNYFKALERRTAIILIVNSDLRYKEGKKYMSISVLVGAQWGDEGKGKMVDYFAMQSDLIVRFQGGDNAGHTVINDYGVFKLHLIPCGIFNKECQCLIGTGMVVNPDVLIEEMQQITDVGLGVDRMKISAKAHILMPYHQKLDELMEASGGIGTTKRGIGQAYAYKALRKSLRFEDLLKLENARAKLETIVPVVNDQMASYKIEPYTVEELYAKCEFWAKTYGHMIVDPMVYLHDMIDADKEILFEGQLGAMKDIDLGIFPYVTSSNPLAAYAAVSGGFPAKKINKVIGVAKAFSSAVGGGPFPTEEVGGTIDMLRGTGEKPDDEFGARTGRSRRLGWFDIPVVRYTHSINGYDELALCKIDKLDNLPEIKICVDYMLDGELVKGFPTTEDLERVEPVYITLQGWMSDTTQIRRIGDLPENAKIYIKTIEDLVGTTVAYVGVGPDREDLAIRLTH
;
A
#
# COMPACT_ATOMS: atom_id res chain seq x y z
N MET A 1 -20.41 -33.62 -23.34
CA MET A 1 -21.73 -33.33 -22.76
C MET A 1 -22.23 -34.44 -21.84
N LYS A 2 -22.25 -35.70 -22.27
CA LYS A 2 -22.75 -36.86 -21.45
C LYS A 2 -21.87 -37.22 -20.22
N ILE A 3 -20.60 -36.88 -20.19
CA ILE A 3 -19.68 -37.18 -19.08
C ILE A 3 -19.86 -36.15 -17.93
N CYS A 4 -20.17 -34.90 -18.25
CA CYS A 4 -20.47 -33.87 -17.24
C CYS A 4 -21.81 -34.13 -16.49
N GLU A 5 -22.81 -34.65 -17.18
CA GLU A 5 -24.11 -34.99 -16.56
C GLU A 5 -23.98 -36.09 -15.50
N SER A 6 -23.13 -37.08 -15.75
CA SER A 6 -22.93 -38.21 -14.82
C SER A 6 -22.19 -37.79 -13.54
N ILE A 7 -21.23 -36.87 -13.63
CA ILE A 7 -20.47 -36.38 -12.47
C ILE A 7 -21.31 -35.46 -11.60
N VAL A 8 -22.11 -34.59 -12.21
CA VAL A 8 -23.02 -33.68 -11.48
C VAL A 8 -24.13 -34.45 -10.76
N THR A 9 -24.64 -35.51 -11.39
CA THR A 9 -25.67 -36.35 -10.78
C THR A 9 -25.13 -37.16 -9.59
N ALA A 10 -23.89 -37.67 -9.68
CA ALA A 10 -23.24 -38.41 -8.61
C ALA A 10 -22.88 -37.51 -7.38
N LEU A 11 -22.48 -36.27 -7.62
CA LEU A 11 -22.23 -35.29 -6.54
C LEU A 11 -23.52 -34.86 -5.83
N CYS A 12 -24.60 -34.67 -6.60
CA CYS A 12 -25.91 -34.32 -6.01
C CYS A 12 -26.51 -35.45 -5.18
N TYR A 13 -26.26 -36.73 -5.53
CA TYR A 13 -26.79 -37.89 -4.80
C TYR A 13 -26.09 -38.09 -3.44
N ASN A 14 -24.82 -37.69 -3.33
CA ASN A 14 -24.05 -37.83 -2.08
C ASN A 14 -24.27 -36.68 -1.09
N ILE A 15 -24.75 -35.53 -1.53
CA ILE A 15 -24.88 -34.32 -0.68
C ILE A 15 -26.32 -34.14 -0.16
N LEU A 16 -27.34 -34.68 -0.81
CA LEU A 16 -28.74 -34.36 -0.55
C LEU A 16 -29.67 -35.55 -0.23
N GLY A 17 -29.15 -36.64 0.33
CA GLY A 17 -29.92 -37.76 0.85
C GLY A 17 -31.42 -37.73 0.48
N LYS A 18 -31.82 -38.45 -0.60
CA LYS A 18 -33.21 -38.81 -1.00
C LYS A 18 -34.18 -37.64 -1.24
N ILE A 19 -34.29 -37.21 -2.48
CA ILE A 19 -35.52 -36.58 -3.01
C ILE A 19 -35.87 -37.28 -4.33
N ASP A 20 -37.12 -37.73 -4.45
CA ASP A 20 -37.67 -38.47 -5.58
C ASP A 20 -37.62 -37.67 -6.91
N PRO A 21 -37.31 -38.32 -8.06
CA PRO A 21 -37.04 -37.63 -9.33
C PRO A 21 -38.26 -37.44 -10.23
N ILE A 22 -39.48 -37.35 -9.69
CA ILE A 22 -40.68 -37.13 -10.51
C ILE A 22 -41.23 -35.71 -10.28
N VAL A 23 -41.30 -34.95 -11.42
CA VAL A 23 -41.95 -33.64 -11.59
C VAL A 23 -41.03 -32.42 -11.52
N LEU A 24 -40.29 -32.15 -12.60
CA LEU A 24 -39.83 -30.80 -12.90
C LEU A 24 -39.86 -30.50 -14.42
N ASN A 25 -40.74 -29.59 -14.84
CA ASN A 25 -40.85 -29.04 -16.17
C ASN A 25 -39.61 -28.15 -16.49
N LYS A 26 -39.08 -28.20 -17.73
CA LYS A 26 -37.83 -27.51 -18.17
C LYS A 26 -37.74 -26.03 -17.78
N ASN A 27 -38.85 -25.30 -17.70
CA ASN A 27 -38.83 -23.86 -17.34
C ASN A 27 -38.60 -23.62 -15.83
N ASN A 28 -38.84 -24.62 -14.98
CA ASN A 28 -38.53 -24.53 -13.55
C ASN A 28 -37.10 -24.94 -13.21
N TYR A 29 -36.44 -25.66 -14.13
CA TYR A 29 -35.06 -26.11 -13.97
C TYR A 29 -34.08 -24.95 -14.07
N PHE A 30 -34.27 -24.01 -15.03
CA PHE A 30 -33.42 -22.81 -15.18
C PHE A 30 -33.59 -21.84 -14.00
N LYS A 31 -34.79 -21.57 -13.53
CA LYS A 31 -35.03 -20.76 -12.32
C LYS A 31 -34.50 -21.38 -11.04
N ALA A 32 -34.50 -22.72 -10.97
CA ALA A 32 -33.87 -23.45 -9.86
C ALA A 32 -32.33 -23.45 -9.95
N LEU A 33 -31.76 -23.45 -11.15
CA LEU A 33 -30.32 -23.31 -11.37
C LEU A 33 -29.82 -21.91 -11.00
N GLU A 34 -30.52 -20.84 -11.42
CA GLU A 34 -30.18 -19.46 -11.03
C GLU A 34 -30.26 -19.25 -9.52
N ARG A 35 -31.29 -19.78 -8.87
CA ARG A 35 -31.39 -19.77 -7.40
C ARG A 35 -30.34 -20.65 -6.71
N ARG A 36 -29.93 -21.78 -7.34
CA ARG A 36 -28.87 -22.64 -6.81
C ARG A 36 -27.48 -22.07 -7.01
N THR A 37 -27.22 -21.37 -8.12
CA THR A 37 -25.96 -20.67 -8.32
C THR A 37 -25.81 -19.54 -7.30
N ALA A 38 -26.88 -18.79 -7.03
CA ALA A 38 -26.93 -17.82 -5.95
C ALA A 38 -26.77 -18.49 -4.57
N ILE A 39 -27.41 -19.63 -4.31
CA ILE A 39 -27.27 -20.40 -3.05
C ILE A 39 -25.87 -21.02 -2.92
N ILE A 40 -25.25 -21.50 -3.99
CA ILE A 40 -23.86 -22.02 -3.96
C ILE A 40 -22.86 -20.87 -3.75
N LEU A 41 -23.10 -19.70 -4.29
CA LEU A 41 -22.29 -18.50 -4.00
C LEU A 41 -22.52 -18.01 -2.56
N ILE A 42 -23.73 -18.04 -2.05
CA ILE A 42 -24.08 -17.72 -0.65
C ILE A 42 -23.54 -18.80 0.30
N VAL A 43 -23.66 -20.09 -0.04
CA VAL A 43 -23.13 -21.21 0.76
C VAL A 43 -21.60 -21.21 0.75
N ASN A 44 -20.92 -20.80 -0.34
CA ASN A 44 -19.47 -20.65 -0.34
C ASN A 44 -19.00 -19.42 0.47
N SER A 45 -19.80 -18.38 0.61
CA SER A 45 -19.52 -17.27 1.54
C SER A 45 -19.86 -17.65 2.99
N ASP A 46 -20.96 -18.41 3.21
CA ASP A 46 -21.39 -18.87 4.55
C ASP A 46 -20.66 -20.12 5.06
N LEU A 47 -20.09 -20.97 4.17
CA LEU A 47 -19.27 -22.12 4.58
C LEU A 47 -17.92 -21.68 5.19
N ARG A 48 -17.43 -20.49 4.86
CA ARG A 48 -16.30 -19.90 5.57
C ARG A 48 -16.65 -19.52 7.02
N TYR A 49 -17.92 -19.39 7.35
CA TYR A 49 -18.39 -18.97 8.69
C TYR A 49 -18.97 -20.11 9.54
N LYS A 50 -19.32 -21.27 8.94
CA LYS A 50 -20.08 -22.34 9.65
C LYS A 50 -19.24 -23.45 10.31
N GLU A 51 -17.94 -23.52 10.09
CA GLU A 51 -17.10 -24.58 10.70
C GLU A 51 -16.11 -24.08 11.76
N GLY A 52 -16.15 -22.81 12.16
CA GLY A 52 -15.21 -22.29 13.19
C GLY A 52 -13.73 -22.36 12.77
N LYS A 53 -13.41 -22.73 11.54
CA LYS A 53 -12.06 -22.65 10.98
C LYS A 53 -11.89 -21.29 10.30
N LYS A 54 -11.17 -20.43 10.97
CA LYS A 54 -10.59 -19.23 10.39
C LYS A 54 -9.59 -19.70 9.33
N TYR A 55 -9.92 -19.56 8.05
CA TYR A 55 -8.96 -19.84 6.98
C TYR A 55 -7.97 -18.68 6.92
N MET A 56 -6.67 -19.00 6.93
CA MET A 56 -5.58 -18.06 6.70
C MET A 56 -5.90 -17.18 5.48
N SER A 57 -5.74 -15.88 5.64
CA SER A 57 -5.81 -14.93 4.54
C SER A 57 -4.53 -14.11 4.47
N ILE A 58 -3.85 -14.16 3.34
CA ILE A 58 -2.79 -13.21 3.01
C ILE A 58 -3.42 -12.11 2.18
N SER A 59 -3.53 -10.93 2.78
CA SER A 59 -3.99 -9.73 2.10
C SER A 59 -2.83 -8.79 1.81
N VAL A 60 -2.90 -8.06 0.70
CA VAL A 60 -1.92 -7.04 0.34
C VAL A 60 -2.63 -5.73 0.10
N LEU A 61 -2.21 -4.68 0.80
CA LEU A 61 -2.76 -3.35 0.65
C LEU A 61 -1.74 -2.43 0.00
N VAL A 62 -2.08 -1.87 -1.16
CA VAL A 62 -1.19 -1.01 -1.96
C VAL A 62 -1.89 0.28 -2.42
N GLY A 63 -1.11 1.31 -2.72
CA GLY A 63 -1.63 2.56 -3.28
C GLY A 63 -1.95 2.42 -4.76
N ALA A 64 -3.11 2.90 -5.18
CA ALA A 64 -3.60 2.80 -6.55
C ALA A 64 -3.28 4.03 -7.42
N GLN A 65 -2.60 5.03 -6.89
CA GLN A 65 -2.31 6.31 -7.53
C GLN A 65 -0.82 6.67 -7.39
N TRP A 66 -0.48 7.94 -7.07
CA TRP A 66 0.91 8.44 -6.93
C TRP A 66 1.47 8.39 -5.52
N GLY A 67 0.75 7.81 -4.56
CA GLY A 67 1.10 7.81 -3.14
C GLY A 67 0.21 8.75 -2.32
N ASP A 68 0.35 8.67 -0.99
CA ASP A 68 -0.42 9.49 -0.03
C ASP A 68 -1.95 9.29 -0.10
N GLU A 69 -2.42 8.11 -0.57
CA GLU A 69 -3.84 7.78 -0.74
C GLU A 69 -4.59 7.61 0.59
N GLY A 70 -3.89 7.53 1.72
CA GLY A 70 -4.50 7.26 3.04
C GLY A 70 -4.30 5.82 3.51
N LYS A 71 -3.28 5.13 3.00
CA LYS A 71 -2.96 3.72 3.36
C LYS A 71 -2.78 3.51 4.85
N GLY A 72 -2.13 4.44 5.57
CA GLY A 72 -1.90 4.31 7.01
C GLY A 72 -3.20 4.11 7.80
N LYS A 73 -4.23 4.92 7.52
CA LYS A 73 -5.58 4.76 8.09
C LYS A 73 -6.16 3.38 7.80
N MET A 74 -6.09 2.95 6.53
CA MET A 74 -6.65 1.66 6.12
C MET A 74 -5.91 0.48 6.75
N VAL A 75 -4.57 0.56 6.87
CA VAL A 75 -3.79 -0.48 7.56
C VAL A 75 -4.13 -0.52 9.04
N ASP A 76 -4.24 0.63 9.72
CA ASP A 76 -4.62 0.70 11.14
C ASP A 76 -6.03 0.10 11.37
N TYR A 77 -6.97 0.34 10.45
CA TYR A 77 -8.30 -0.29 10.47
C TYR A 77 -8.20 -1.83 10.32
N PHE A 78 -7.49 -2.32 9.30
CA PHE A 78 -7.35 -3.76 9.07
C PHE A 78 -6.49 -4.46 10.14
N ALA A 79 -5.59 -3.74 10.79
CA ALA A 79 -4.78 -4.28 11.87
C ALA A 79 -5.60 -4.84 13.04
N MET A 80 -6.82 -4.31 13.24
CA MET A 80 -7.74 -4.80 14.26
C MET A 80 -8.22 -6.24 14.01
N GLN A 81 -8.07 -6.74 12.79
CA GLN A 81 -8.48 -8.08 12.36
C GLN A 81 -7.28 -8.93 11.92
N SER A 82 -6.06 -8.39 11.96
CA SER A 82 -4.85 -9.06 11.52
C SER A 82 -4.02 -9.57 12.69
N ASP A 83 -3.45 -10.77 12.52
CA ASP A 83 -2.48 -11.33 13.49
C ASP A 83 -1.06 -10.77 13.23
N LEU A 84 -0.75 -10.40 11.98
CA LEU A 84 0.55 -9.87 11.57
C LEU A 84 0.42 -8.81 10.48
N ILE A 85 1.10 -7.68 10.67
CA ILE A 85 1.32 -6.67 9.62
C ILE A 85 2.77 -6.71 9.17
N VAL A 86 3.00 -6.78 7.85
CA VAL A 86 4.33 -6.84 7.25
C VAL A 86 4.55 -5.64 6.34
N ARG A 87 5.48 -4.75 6.66
CA ARG A 87 5.97 -3.77 5.67
C ARG A 87 6.97 -4.45 4.75
N PHE A 88 6.66 -4.49 3.46
CA PHE A 88 7.38 -5.37 2.55
C PHE A 88 8.36 -4.68 1.61
N GLN A 89 8.33 -3.35 1.49
CA GLN A 89 9.21 -2.59 0.59
C GLN A 89 9.38 -1.14 1.03
N GLY A 90 10.35 -0.43 0.42
CA GLY A 90 10.67 0.98 0.69
C GLY A 90 11.56 1.18 1.91
N GLY A 91 11.48 2.34 2.50
CA GLY A 91 12.24 2.77 3.67
C GLY A 91 11.58 3.98 4.34
N ASP A 92 12.37 4.88 4.92
CA ASP A 92 11.87 6.07 5.63
C ASP A 92 11.57 7.29 4.74
N ASN A 93 11.43 7.08 3.42
CA ASN A 93 11.10 8.13 2.45
C ASN A 93 9.60 8.46 2.37
N ALA A 94 8.73 7.56 2.81
CA ALA A 94 7.29 7.81 2.88
C ALA A 94 6.82 7.80 4.34
N GLY A 95 5.75 8.53 4.64
CA GLY A 95 5.13 8.57 5.97
C GLY A 95 3.68 8.13 5.90
N HIS A 96 3.30 7.17 6.75
CA HIS A 96 1.93 6.80 6.97
C HIS A 96 1.37 7.60 8.16
N THR A 97 0.46 8.52 7.89
CA THR A 97 -0.26 9.21 8.95
C THR A 97 -1.34 8.27 9.48
N VAL A 98 -1.30 8.03 10.78
CA VAL A 98 -2.29 7.28 11.55
C VAL A 98 -2.88 8.20 12.61
N ILE A 99 -4.20 8.25 12.67
CA ILE A 99 -4.95 9.02 13.66
C ILE A 99 -5.87 8.04 14.38
N ASN A 100 -5.66 7.90 15.68
CA ASN A 100 -6.42 6.98 16.54
C ASN A 100 -6.41 7.45 18.00
N ASP A 101 -6.95 6.65 18.91
CA ASP A 101 -7.05 6.96 20.35
C ASP A 101 -5.71 7.27 21.04
N TYR A 102 -4.57 6.86 20.48
CA TYR A 102 -3.24 7.17 21.00
C TYR A 102 -2.72 8.53 20.54
N GLY A 103 -3.33 9.14 19.51
CA GLY A 103 -2.94 10.43 18.95
C GLY A 103 -2.69 10.41 17.44
N VAL A 104 -1.84 11.32 16.98
CA VAL A 104 -1.46 11.48 15.58
C VAL A 104 -0.01 11.04 15.40
N PHE A 105 0.21 10.05 14.56
CA PHE A 105 1.52 9.49 14.29
C PHE A 105 1.86 9.56 12.80
N LYS A 106 3.13 9.74 12.51
CA LYS A 106 3.68 9.71 11.15
C LYS A 106 4.76 8.62 11.09
N LEU A 107 4.34 7.36 10.86
CA LEU A 107 5.24 6.21 10.82
C LEU A 107 5.92 6.08 9.46
N HIS A 108 7.22 5.87 9.45
CA HIS A 108 8.03 5.70 8.25
C HIS A 108 8.49 4.24 8.07
N LEU A 109 8.88 3.58 9.15
CA LEU A 109 9.46 2.23 9.16
C LEU A 109 8.59 1.22 9.91
N ILE A 110 8.02 1.61 11.04
CA ILE A 110 7.20 0.72 11.87
C ILE A 110 5.87 0.44 11.14
N PRO A 111 5.44 -0.85 11.04
CA PRO A 111 4.11 -1.18 10.53
C PRO A 111 2.99 -0.54 11.34
N CYS A 112 1.95 -0.04 10.64
CA CYS A 112 0.82 0.65 11.31
C CYS A 112 0.03 -0.25 12.26
N GLY A 113 0.19 -1.58 12.20
CA GLY A 113 -0.38 -2.53 13.14
C GLY A 113 0.13 -2.41 14.58
N ILE A 114 1.17 -1.61 14.83
CA ILE A 114 1.76 -1.42 16.16
C ILE A 114 0.76 -0.86 17.19
N PHE A 115 -0.30 -0.19 16.74
CA PHE A 115 -1.35 0.35 17.61
C PHE A 115 -2.34 -0.72 18.11
N ASN A 116 -2.40 -1.89 17.47
CA ASN A 116 -3.17 -3.04 17.97
C ASN A 116 -2.27 -3.94 18.82
N LYS A 117 -2.56 -4.06 20.14
CA LYS A 117 -1.75 -4.82 21.10
C LYS A 117 -1.65 -6.32 20.81
N GLU A 118 -2.64 -6.87 20.08
CA GLU A 118 -2.68 -8.29 19.72
C GLU A 118 -1.98 -8.58 18.37
N CYS A 119 -1.67 -7.54 17.60
CA CYS A 119 -1.06 -7.69 16.28
C CYS A 119 0.48 -7.72 16.37
N GLN A 120 1.10 -8.68 15.71
CA GLN A 120 2.55 -8.70 15.48
C GLN A 120 2.92 -7.76 14.33
N CYS A 121 4.15 -7.26 14.33
CA CYS A 121 4.66 -6.37 13.29
C CYS A 121 5.98 -6.91 12.74
N LEU A 122 6.15 -6.92 11.41
CA LEU A 122 7.39 -7.33 10.77
C LEU A 122 7.89 -6.26 9.79
N ILE A 123 9.10 -5.79 10.02
CA ILE A 123 9.88 -5.06 9.02
C ILE A 123 10.45 -6.11 8.06
N GLY A 124 9.89 -6.18 6.84
CA GLY A 124 10.11 -7.27 5.89
C GLY A 124 11.41 -7.19 5.10
N THR A 125 11.69 -8.25 4.38
CA THR A 125 12.96 -8.46 3.65
C THR A 125 13.23 -7.40 2.57
N GLY A 126 12.17 -6.91 1.91
CA GLY A 126 12.32 -5.94 0.82
C GLY A 126 12.68 -4.53 1.27
N MET A 127 12.61 -4.22 2.57
CA MET A 127 12.88 -2.88 3.08
C MET A 127 14.37 -2.53 3.12
N VAL A 128 14.63 -1.23 3.01
CA VAL A 128 15.90 -0.60 3.38
C VAL A 128 15.63 0.26 4.63
N VAL A 129 16.29 -0.05 5.72
CA VAL A 129 15.96 0.46 7.05
C VAL A 129 17.08 1.35 7.56
N ASN A 130 16.74 2.58 7.93
CA ASN A 130 17.61 3.46 8.69
C ASN A 130 17.45 3.14 10.18
N PRO A 131 18.45 2.51 10.83
CA PRO A 131 18.31 2.10 12.22
C PRO A 131 18.17 3.26 13.19
N ASP A 132 18.78 4.42 12.91
CA ASP A 132 18.69 5.59 13.79
C ASP A 132 17.25 6.16 13.77
N VAL A 133 16.62 6.24 12.58
CA VAL A 133 15.20 6.65 12.46
C VAL A 133 14.27 5.63 13.13
N LEU A 134 14.59 4.34 13.05
CA LEU A 134 13.78 3.31 13.70
C LEU A 134 13.78 3.45 15.24
N ILE A 135 14.91 3.85 15.84
CA ILE A 135 14.98 4.15 17.28
C ILE A 135 14.04 5.30 17.65
N GLU A 136 14.06 6.38 16.84
CA GLU A 136 13.19 7.54 17.07
C GLU A 136 11.71 7.15 17.02
N GLU A 137 11.31 6.33 16.04
CA GLU A 137 9.93 5.85 15.94
C GLU A 137 9.55 4.90 17.08
N MET A 138 10.45 3.98 17.47
CA MET A 138 10.22 3.10 18.62
C MET A 138 10.01 3.91 19.91
N GLN A 139 10.75 4.99 20.10
CA GLN A 139 10.57 5.89 21.23
C GLN A 139 9.19 6.55 21.21
N GLN A 140 8.73 7.07 20.07
CA GLN A 140 7.39 7.66 19.97
C GLN A 140 6.27 6.66 20.34
N ILE A 141 6.44 5.38 19.97
CA ILE A 141 5.48 4.33 20.32
C ILE A 141 5.52 4.01 21.82
N THR A 142 6.71 3.97 22.42
CA THR A 142 6.84 3.69 23.86
C THR A 142 6.38 4.86 24.72
N ASP A 143 6.53 6.09 24.26
CA ASP A 143 6.08 7.30 24.96
C ASP A 143 4.56 7.34 25.19
N VAL A 144 3.79 6.66 24.34
CA VAL A 144 2.32 6.52 24.49
C VAL A 144 1.92 5.21 25.20
N GLY A 145 2.87 4.51 25.81
CA GLY A 145 2.61 3.31 26.63
C GLY A 145 2.38 2.03 25.81
N LEU A 146 2.80 2.02 24.54
CA LEU A 146 2.77 0.81 23.71
C LEU A 146 4.13 0.12 23.71
N GLY A 147 4.14 -1.22 23.87
CA GLY A 147 5.35 -2.03 23.76
C GLY A 147 5.73 -2.30 22.31
N VAL A 148 7.05 -2.35 22.05
CA VAL A 148 7.61 -2.70 20.74
C VAL A 148 8.10 -4.14 20.65
N ASP A 149 7.92 -4.96 21.70
CA ASP A 149 8.36 -6.37 21.75
C ASP A 149 7.73 -7.24 20.67
N ARG A 150 6.55 -6.83 20.21
CA ARG A 150 5.79 -7.46 19.12
C ARG A 150 6.36 -7.16 17.73
N MET A 151 7.32 -6.25 17.64
CA MET A 151 7.98 -5.91 16.39
C MET A 151 9.17 -6.82 16.15
N LYS A 152 9.24 -7.36 14.94
CA LYS A 152 10.38 -8.14 14.44
C LYS A 152 10.98 -7.49 13.22
N ILE A 153 12.24 -7.77 12.97
CA ILE A 153 12.99 -7.26 11.83
C ILE A 153 13.55 -8.46 11.06
N SER A 154 13.29 -8.50 9.78
CA SER A 154 13.87 -9.53 8.89
C SER A 154 15.39 -9.46 8.93
N ALA A 155 16.02 -10.58 9.23
CA ALA A 155 17.48 -10.72 9.11
C ALA A 155 18.00 -10.33 7.71
N LYS A 156 17.17 -10.48 6.68
CA LYS A 156 17.50 -10.16 5.29
C LYS A 156 17.18 -8.71 4.89
N ALA A 157 16.54 -7.90 5.73
CA ALA A 157 16.36 -6.48 5.47
C ALA A 157 17.70 -5.76 5.38
N HIS A 158 17.80 -4.78 4.47
CA HIS A 158 19.04 -4.06 4.24
C HIS A 158 19.16 -2.84 5.15
N ILE A 159 20.38 -2.57 5.62
CA ILE A 159 20.67 -1.41 6.47
C ILE A 159 20.96 -0.20 5.57
N LEU A 160 20.25 0.88 5.80
CA LEU A 160 20.55 2.18 5.24
C LEU A 160 21.63 2.83 6.10
N MET A 161 22.84 2.89 5.57
CA MET A 161 24.01 3.46 6.24
C MET A 161 24.07 4.99 6.05
N PRO A 162 24.74 5.75 6.94
CA PRO A 162 24.85 7.21 6.84
C PRO A 162 25.36 7.72 5.49
N TYR A 163 26.27 6.99 4.87
CA TYR A 163 26.82 7.39 3.56
C TYR A 163 25.76 7.32 2.44
N HIS A 164 24.72 6.47 2.52
CA HIS A 164 23.64 6.44 1.54
C HIS A 164 22.88 7.76 1.53
N GLN A 165 22.53 8.27 2.72
CA GLN A 165 21.86 9.55 2.83
C GLN A 165 22.75 10.68 2.31
N LYS A 166 24.03 10.67 2.67
CA LYS A 166 24.97 11.69 2.24
C LYS A 166 25.17 11.72 0.72
N LEU A 167 25.27 10.56 0.08
CA LEU A 167 25.34 10.44 -1.38
C LEU A 167 24.07 10.98 -2.05
N ASP A 168 22.87 10.67 -1.51
CA ASP A 168 21.60 11.17 -2.05
C ASP A 168 21.51 12.70 -1.96
N GLU A 169 21.89 13.29 -0.83
CA GLU A 169 21.97 14.75 -0.66
C GLU A 169 22.87 15.42 -1.71
N LEU A 170 24.04 14.83 -1.97
CA LEU A 170 25.01 15.36 -2.90
C LEU A 170 24.54 15.26 -4.35
N MET A 171 23.98 14.11 -4.73
CA MET A 171 23.45 13.90 -6.07
C MET A 171 22.26 14.80 -6.33
N GLU A 172 21.38 14.96 -5.35
CA GLU A 172 20.23 15.85 -5.48
C GLU A 172 20.64 17.32 -5.63
N ALA A 173 21.69 17.76 -4.92
CA ALA A 173 22.24 19.10 -5.05
C ALA A 173 22.88 19.38 -6.44
N SER A 174 23.27 18.32 -7.15
CA SER A 174 23.92 18.38 -8.47
C SER A 174 22.93 18.30 -9.65
N GLY A 175 21.61 18.36 -9.40
CA GLY A 175 20.58 18.29 -10.44
C GLY A 175 19.76 16.99 -10.37
N GLY A 176 19.27 16.65 -9.19
CA GLY A 176 18.45 15.46 -8.95
C GLY A 176 17.00 15.58 -9.44
N ILE A 177 16.26 14.51 -9.26
CA ILE A 177 14.85 14.35 -9.69
C ILE A 177 13.82 14.77 -8.63
N GLY A 178 14.24 15.43 -7.55
CA GLY A 178 13.36 15.83 -6.44
C GLY A 178 13.21 14.75 -5.37
N THR A 179 14.30 14.04 -5.02
CA THR A 179 14.28 12.98 -3.98
C THR A 179 13.95 13.53 -2.60
N THR A 180 13.66 12.64 -1.66
CA THR A 180 13.46 12.98 -0.24
C THR A 180 14.77 13.23 0.51
N LYS A 181 15.92 13.02 -0.11
CA LYS A 181 17.27 13.10 0.48
C LYS A 181 17.47 12.17 1.68
N ARG A 182 16.85 11.00 1.64
CA ARG A 182 16.91 9.98 2.70
C ARG A 182 17.85 8.82 2.39
N GLY A 183 18.47 8.82 1.22
CA GLY A 183 19.39 7.76 0.83
C GLY A 183 18.73 6.48 0.35
N ILE A 184 17.41 6.48 0.11
CA ILE A 184 16.66 5.28 -0.27
C ILE A 184 17.16 4.74 -1.61
N GLY A 185 17.27 5.62 -2.64
CA GLY A 185 17.79 5.25 -3.94
C GLY A 185 19.18 4.65 -3.85
N GLN A 186 20.05 5.27 -3.06
CA GLN A 186 21.41 4.79 -2.84
C GLN A 186 21.43 3.41 -2.14
N ALA A 187 20.63 3.23 -1.09
CA ALA A 187 20.55 1.95 -0.39
C ALA A 187 20.05 0.82 -1.32
N TYR A 188 19.07 1.08 -2.18
CA TYR A 188 18.62 0.11 -3.18
C TYR A 188 19.69 -0.13 -4.29
N ALA A 189 20.42 0.89 -4.71
CA ALA A 189 21.54 0.73 -5.65
C ALA A 189 22.63 -0.17 -5.06
N TYR A 190 23.02 0.06 -3.81
CA TYR A 190 24.00 -0.79 -3.12
C TYR A 190 23.48 -2.20 -2.87
N LYS A 191 22.17 -2.38 -2.60
CA LYS A 191 21.53 -3.69 -2.58
C LYS A 191 21.69 -4.42 -3.92
N ALA A 192 21.41 -3.75 -5.04
CA ALA A 192 21.54 -4.30 -6.38
C ALA A 192 23.01 -4.60 -6.74
N LEU A 193 23.94 -3.76 -6.33
CA LEU A 193 25.39 -3.98 -6.44
C LEU A 193 25.92 -5.10 -5.52
N ARG A 194 25.09 -5.59 -4.57
CA ARG A 194 25.45 -6.60 -3.56
C ARG A 194 26.56 -6.10 -2.63
N LYS A 195 26.60 -4.80 -2.35
CA LYS A 195 27.55 -4.10 -1.49
C LYS A 195 26.81 -3.39 -0.33
N SER A 196 25.96 -4.11 0.39
CA SER A 196 25.19 -3.56 1.51
C SER A 196 25.24 -4.48 2.71
N LEU A 197 25.08 -3.89 3.89
CA LEU A 197 24.86 -4.64 5.13
C LEU A 197 23.38 -5.03 5.24
N ARG A 198 23.12 -6.17 5.88
CA ARG A 198 21.81 -6.64 6.29
C ARG A 198 21.73 -6.72 7.80
N PHE A 199 20.54 -6.83 8.36
CA PHE A 199 20.36 -7.01 9.80
C PHE A 199 21.01 -8.30 10.32
N GLU A 200 21.12 -9.35 9.51
CA GLU A 200 21.86 -10.57 9.86
C GLU A 200 23.35 -10.32 10.17
N ASP A 201 23.95 -9.31 9.60
CA ASP A 201 25.35 -8.94 9.87
C ASP A 201 25.54 -8.35 11.28
N LEU A 202 24.46 -7.80 11.87
CA LEU A 202 24.46 -7.34 13.26
C LEU A 202 24.48 -8.49 14.26
N LEU A 203 24.08 -9.69 13.86
CA LEU A 203 24.17 -10.89 14.71
C LEU A 203 25.57 -11.50 14.71
N LYS A 204 26.42 -11.11 13.72
CA LYS A 204 27.80 -11.56 13.56
C LYS A 204 28.65 -10.36 13.15
N LEU A 205 29.07 -9.57 14.14
CA LEU A 205 29.74 -8.28 13.91
C LEU A 205 31.05 -8.38 13.11
N GLU A 206 31.72 -9.53 13.15
CA GLU A 206 32.86 -9.80 12.26
C GLU A 206 32.50 -9.75 10.79
N ASN A 207 31.30 -10.18 10.39
CA ASN A 207 30.82 -10.06 9.02
C ASN A 207 30.54 -8.60 8.65
N ALA A 208 29.95 -7.82 9.58
CA ALA A 208 29.74 -6.38 9.35
C ALA A 208 31.06 -5.66 9.13
N ARG A 209 32.09 -5.93 9.94
CA ARG A 209 33.43 -5.35 9.80
C ARG A 209 34.06 -5.69 8.46
N ALA A 210 34.09 -6.97 8.10
CA ALA A 210 34.67 -7.41 6.82
C ALA A 210 33.97 -6.77 5.60
N LYS A 211 32.66 -6.60 5.65
CA LYS A 211 31.92 -5.87 4.59
C LYS A 211 32.27 -4.40 4.57
N LEU A 212 32.33 -3.73 5.72
CA LEU A 212 32.70 -2.31 5.80
C LEU A 212 34.12 -2.05 5.24
N GLU A 213 35.09 -2.93 5.51
CA GLU A 213 36.46 -2.83 4.98
C GLU A 213 36.48 -2.83 3.43
N THR A 214 35.50 -3.48 2.78
CA THR A 214 35.37 -3.49 1.30
C THR A 214 34.51 -2.36 0.76
N ILE A 215 33.54 -1.87 1.52
CA ILE A 215 32.57 -0.88 1.07
C ILE A 215 33.10 0.55 1.26
N VAL A 216 33.71 0.84 2.43
CA VAL A 216 34.13 2.20 2.80
C VAL A 216 35.10 2.83 1.79
N PRO A 217 36.10 2.12 1.28
CA PRO A 217 36.96 2.70 0.23
C PRO A 217 36.20 3.13 -1.02
N VAL A 218 35.23 2.29 -1.48
CA VAL A 218 34.42 2.59 -2.67
C VAL A 218 33.53 3.80 -2.44
N VAL A 219 32.91 3.91 -1.26
CA VAL A 219 32.10 5.07 -0.87
C VAL A 219 32.95 6.35 -0.85
N ASN A 220 34.12 6.29 -0.23
CA ASN A 220 35.03 7.44 -0.13
C ASN A 220 35.50 7.90 -1.50
N ASP A 221 35.82 6.98 -2.42
CA ASP A 221 36.18 7.32 -3.80
C ASP A 221 35.03 8.05 -4.52
N GLN A 222 33.77 7.60 -4.34
CA GLN A 222 32.62 8.29 -4.91
C GLN A 222 32.42 9.69 -4.32
N MET A 223 32.75 9.89 -3.04
CA MET A 223 32.60 11.16 -2.34
C MET A 223 33.78 12.12 -2.53
N ALA A 224 34.92 11.64 -3.00
CA ALA A 224 36.15 12.43 -3.11
C ALA A 224 35.96 13.70 -3.94
N SER A 225 35.16 13.65 -5.03
CA SER A 225 34.90 14.81 -5.90
C SER A 225 34.10 15.91 -5.19
N TYR A 226 33.41 15.60 -4.12
CA TYR A 226 32.59 16.54 -3.35
C TYR A 226 33.33 17.18 -2.17
N LYS A 227 34.63 16.84 -1.97
CA LYS A 227 35.47 17.36 -0.88
C LYS A 227 34.89 17.18 0.52
N ILE A 228 34.33 16.02 0.78
CA ILE A 228 33.72 15.63 2.05
C ILE A 228 34.74 14.76 2.82
N GLU A 229 34.75 14.92 4.15
CA GLU A 229 35.52 14.05 5.04
C GLU A 229 35.17 12.58 4.79
N PRO A 230 36.16 11.72 4.57
CA PRO A 230 35.96 10.32 4.30
C PRO A 230 35.39 9.60 5.54
N TYR A 231 34.55 8.64 5.33
CA TYR A 231 34.11 7.71 6.37
C TYR A 231 35.24 6.77 6.76
N THR A 232 35.29 6.41 8.04
CA THR A 232 36.18 5.36 8.53
C THR A 232 35.41 4.07 8.80
N VAL A 233 36.11 2.92 8.73
CA VAL A 233 35.51 1.62 9.10
C VAL A 233 35.14 1.62 10.57
N GLU A 234 35.97 2.20 11.43
CA GLU A 234 35.78 2.24 12.88
C GLU A 234 34.52 2.98 13.29
N GLU A 235 34.24 4.15 12.71
CA GLU A 235 33.04 4.93 13.06
C GLU A 235 31.76 4.22 12.61
N LEU A 236 31.76 3.59 11.42
CA LEU A 236 30.59 2.86 10.94
C LEU A 236 30.41 1.51 11.67
N TYR A 237 31.50 0.87 12.05
CA TYR A 237 31.47 -0.34 12.85
C TYR A 237 30.92 -0.08 14.26
N ALA A 238 31.31 1.00 14.91
CA ALA A 238 30.77 1.40 16.21
C ALA A 238 29.24 1.60 16.15
N LYS A 239 28.70 2.12 15.03
CA LYS A 239 27.25 2.16 14.80
C LYS A 239 26.66 0.74 14.73
N CYS A 240 27.31 -0.17 14.00
CA CYS A 240 26.85 -1.56 13.92
C CYS A 240 26.83 -2.23 15.29
N GLU A 241 27.81 -2.02 16.15
CA GLU A 241 27.83 -2.53 17.53
C GLU A 241 26.65 -1.97 18.36
N PHE A 242 26.39 -0.68 18.24
CA PHE A 242 25.25 -0.05 18.91
C PHE A 242 23.92 -0.62 18.41
N TRP A 243 23.72 -0.74 17.09
CA TRP A 243 22.50 -1.30 16.50
C TRP A 243 22.34 -2.80 16.81
N ALA A 244 23.43 -3.58 16.83
CA ALA A 244 23.39 -4.98 17.23
C ALA A 244 22.88 -5.15 18.67
N LYS A 245 23.32 -4.31 19.59
CA LYS A 245 22.87 -4.29 20.98
C LYS A 245 21.39 -3.89 21.09
N THR A 246 20.94 -2.95 20.25
CA THR A 246 19.59 -2.44 20.27
C THR A 246 18.61 -3.44 19.65
N TYR A 247 18.94 -4.02 18.49
CA TYR A 247 17.99 -4.79 17.67
C TYR A 247 18.20 -6.30 17.70
N GLY A 248 19.31 -6.80 18.23
CA GLY A 248 19.67 -8.22 18.11
C GLY A 248 18.56 -9.18 18.49
N HIS A 249 17.80 -8.86 19.55
CA HIS A 249 16.68 -9.68 20.03
C HIS A 249 15.41 -9.60 19.18
N MET A 250 15.33 -8.62 18.27
CA MET A 250 14.20 -8.42 17.34
C MET A 250 14.45 -9.06 15.98
N ILE A 251 15.70 -9.39 15.66
CA ILE A 251 16.09 -9.93 14.35
C ILE A 251 15.66 -11.39 14.25
N VAL A 252 14.88 -11.72 13.22
CA VAL A 252 14.37 -13.06 12.98
C VAL A 252 14.70 -13.54 11.56
N ASP A 253 14.81 -14.86 11.38
CA ASP A 253 14.78 -15.43 10.03
C ASP A 253 13.37 -15.22 9.45
N PRO A 254 13.23 -14.41 8.36
CA PRO A 254 11.91 -14.08 7.84
C PRO A 254 11.20 -15.28 7.24
N MET A 255 11.95 -16.29 6.73
CA MET A 255 11.36 -17.50 6.15
C MET A 255 10.72 -18.35 7.23
N VAL A 256 11.42 -18.59 8.33
CA VAL A 256 10.88 -19.34 9.47
C VAL A 256 9.70 -18.60 10.08
N TYR A 257 9.91 -17.32 10.45
CA TYR A 257 8.89 -16.53 11.15
C TYR A 257 7.59 -16.39 10.36
N LEU A 258 7.69 -16.06 9.06
CA LEU A 258 6.49 -15.85 8.24
C LEU A 258 5.80 -17.18 7.89
N HIS A 259 6.58 -18.24 7.60
CA HIS A 259 5.99 -19.54 7.31
C HIS A 259 5.33 -20.18 8.53
N ASP A 260 5.86 -20.00 9.74
CA ASP A 260 5.20 -20.42 10.97
C ASP A 260 3.83 -19.73 11.15
N MET A 261 3.73 -18.43 10.82
CA MET A 261 2.46 -17.71 10.86
C MET A 261 1.49 -18.20 9.77
N ILE A 262 2.00 -18.48 8.57
CA ILE A 262 1.22 -19.04 7.44
C ILE A 262 0.69 -20.43 7.80
N ASP A 263 1.53 -21.30 8.37
CA ASP A 263 1.18 -22.67 8.70
C ASP A 263 0.27 -22.74 9.95
N ALA A 264 0.27 -21.71 10.76
CA ALA A 264 -0.66 -21.51 11.88
C ALA A 264 -2.00 -20.84 11.48
N ASP A 265 -2.29 -20.72 10.17
CA ASP A 265 -3.51 -20.12 9.62
C ASP A 265 -3.79 -18.69 10.15
N LYS A 266 -2.74 -17.87 10.28
CA LYS A 266 -2.83 -16.48 10.76
C LYS A 266 -3.28 -15.51 9.67
N GLU A 267 -4.03 -14.47 10.07
CA GLU A 267 -4.40 -13.35 9.19
C GLU A 267 -3.20 -12.41 9.01
N ILE A 268 -2.68 -12.34 7.78
CA ILE A 268 -1.47 -11.58 7.47
C ILE A 268 -1.82 -10.48 6.48
N LEU A 269 -1.51 -9.22 6.84
CA LEU A 269 -1.63 -8.08 5.93
C LEU A 269 -0.25 -7.55 5.55
N PHE A 270 0.02 -7.49 4.26
CA PHE A 270 1.19 -6.82 3.71
C PHE A 270 0.86 -5.35 3.45
N GLU A 271 1.56 -4.48 4.16
CA GLU A 271 1.43 -3.03 4.11
C GLU A 271 2.38 -2.44 3.09
N GLY A 272 1.84 -1.95 1.95
CA GLY A 272 2.59 -1.21 0.94
C GLY A 272 2.76 0.25 1.30
N GLN A 273 3.83 0.87 0.81
CA GLN A 273 4.01 2.30 0.87
C GLN A 273 4.17 2.89 -0.53
N LEU A 274 3.94 4.21 -0.66
CA LEU A 274 3.85 4.90 -1.94
C LEU A 274 2.66 4.40 -2.80
N GLY A 275 2.57 4.83 -4.03
CA GLY A 275 1.53 4.41 -4.97
C GLY A 275 2.11 3.61 -6.12
N ALA A 276 1.28 2.85 -6.82
CA ALA A 276 1.70 2.00 -7.93
C ALA A 276 2.36 2.79 -9.08
N MET A 277 1.96 4.06 -9.28
CA MET A 277 2.60 4.95 -10.26
C MET A 277 4.06 5.33 -9.91
N LYS A 278 4.52 5.00 -8.71
CA LYS A 278 5.90 5.19 -8.25
C LYS A 278 6.73 3.90 -8.29
N ASP A 279 6.23 2.83 -8.91
CA ASP A 279 6.98 1.59 -9.10
C ASP A 279 8.18 1.81 -10.03
N ILE A 280 9.34 1.20 -9.69
CA ILE A 280 10.60 1.36 -10.41
C ILE A 280 10.52 0.87 -11.87
N ASP A 281 9.73 -0.18 -12.12
CA ASP A 281 9.64 -0.84 -13.42
C ASP A 281 8.41 -0.39 -14.23
N LEU A 282 7.25 -0.22 -13.56
CA LEU A 282 5.95 0.03 -14.21
C LEU A 282 5.36 1.40 -13.89
N GLY A 283 6.04 2.23 -13.10
CA GLY A 283 5.63 3.61 -12.80
C GLY A 283 6.09 4.61 -13.85
N ILE A 284 5.94 5.90 -13.50
CA ILE A 284 6.33 7.05 -14.36
C ILE A 284 7.84 7.33 -14.29
N PHE A 285 8.67 6.35 -14.67
CA PHE A 285 10.13 6.53 -14.68
C PHE A 285 10.56 7.76 -15.49
N PRO A 286 11.50 8.63 -14.99
CA PRO A 286 12.34 8.43 -13.79
C PRO A 286 11.73 8.96 -12.47
N TYR A 287 10.53 9.49 -12.45
CA TYR A 287 9.88 10.08 -11.27
C TYR A 287 9.24 9.02 -10.35
N VAL A 288 9.99 8.00 -10.03
CA VAL A 288 9.59 6.80 -9.26
C VAL A 288 10.37 6.67 -7.96
N THR A 289 10.01 5.70 -7.13
CA THR A 289 10.85 5.23 -6.02
C THR A 289 11.75 4.10 -6.50
N SER A 290 12.84 3.84 -5.79
CA SER A 290 13.76 2.73 -6.11
C SER A 290 13.26 1.37 -5.61
N SER A 291 12.01 1.25 -5.22
CA SER A 291 11.39 0.03 -4.72
C SER A 291 10.16 -0.37 -5.54
N ASN A 292 9.62 -1.56 -5.29
CA ASN A 292 8.45 -2.08 -5.99
C ASN A 292 7.21 -2.03 -5.07
N PRO A 293 6.36 -0.98 -5.16
CA PRO A 293 5.14 -0.84 -4.36
C PRO A 293 3.97 -1.70 -4.86
N LEU A 294 4.17 -2.58 -5.83
CA LEU A 294 3.14 -3.45 -6.39
C LEU A 294 2.85 -4.66 -5.50
N ALA A 295 1.60 -5.14 -5.53
CA ALA A 295 1.15 -6.25 -4.69
C ALA A 295 1.95 -7.54 -4.90
N ALA A 296 2.37 -7.83 -6.13
CA ALA A 296 3.17 -9.02 -6.44
C ALA A 296 4.50 -9.08 -5.67
N TYR A 297 5.09 -7.92 -5.33
CA TYR A 297 6.35 -7.86 -4.60
C TYR A 297 6.20 -8.32 -3.13
N ALA A 298 5.00 -8.30 -2.57
CA ALA A 298 4.75 -8.85 -1.23
C ALA A 298 5.13 -10.33 -1.15
N ALA A 299 4.81 -11.12 -2.18
CA ALA A 299 5.20 -12.53 -2.25
C ALA A 299 6.73 -12.71 -2.36
N VAL A 300 7.41 -11.86 -3.14
CA VAL A 300 8.87 -11.88 -3.29
C VAL A 300 9.54 -11.52 -1.95
N SER A 301 9.10 -10.44 -1.32
CA SER A 301 9.63 -9.98 -0.04
C SER A 301 9.34 -10.95 1.10
N GLY A 302 8.14 -11.56 1.11
CA GLY A 302 7.73 -12.53 2.12
C GLY A 302 8.27 -13.94 1.87
N GLY A 303 8.79 -14.24 0.68
CA GLY A 303 9.34 -15.54 0.36
C GLY A 303 8.30 -16.67 0.29
N PHE A 304 7.08 -16.36 -0.17
CA PHE A 304 6.00 -17.34 -0.34
C PHE A 304 5.46 -17.32 -1.79
N PRO A 305 4.79 -18.39 -2.25
CA PRO A 305 4.22 -18.44 -3.60
C PRO A 305 3.13 -17.38 -3.79
N ALA A 306 3.20 -16.57 -4.87
CA ALA A 306 2.26 -15.49 -5.15
C ALA A 306 0.78 -15.94 -5.16
N LYS A 307 0.51 -17.20 -5.54
CA LYS A 307 -0.84 -17.81 -5.49
C LYS A 307 -1.45 -17.91 -4.08
N LYS A 308 -0.67 -17.66 -3.02
CA LYS A 308 -1.16 -17.60 -1.64
C LYS A 308 -1.69 -16.21 -1.25
N ILE A 309 -1.52 -15.20 -2.10
CA ILE A 309 -2.21 -13.92 -1.93
C ILE A 309 -3.70 -14.17 -2.18
N ASN A 310 -4.51 -13.95 -1.17
CA ASN A 310 -5.95 -14.19 -1.21
C ASN A 310 -6.72 -12.94 -1.60
N LYS A 311 -6.19 -11.75 -1.26
CA LYS A 311 -6.86 -10.48 -1.47
C LYS A 311 -5.86 -9.35 -1.72
N VAL A 312 -6.13 -8.54 -2.73
CA VAL A 312 -5.41 -7.30 -3.00
C VAL A 312 -6.35 -6.12 -2.85
N ILE A 313 -6.01 -5.19 -1.95
CA ILE A 313 -6.79 -3.99 -1.68
C ILE A 313 -6.05 -2.80 -2.27
N GLY A 314 -6.65 -2.16 -3.27
CA GLY A 314 -6.16 -0.89 -3.81
C GLY A 314 -6.68 0.28 -2.98
N VAL A 315 -5.80 1.14 -2.49
CA VAL A 315 -6.21 2.37 -1.83
C VAL A 315 -6.10 3.53 -2.80
N ALA A 316 -7.21 4.20 -3.05
CA ALA A 316 -7.28 5.41 -3.85
C ALA A 316 -7.83 6.58 -3.01
N LYS A 317 -7.44 7.78 -3.33
CA LYS A 317 -8.04 8.99 -2.79
C LYS A 317 -9.17 9.44 -3.72
N ALA A 318 -10.24 10.01 -3.20
CA ALA A 318 -11.37 10.50 -3.98
C ALA A 318 -11.02 11.67 -4.94
N PHE A 319 -9.79 12.10 -4.93
CA PHE A 319 -9.16 13.02 -5.90
C PHE A 319 -7.69 12.63 -6.02
N SER A 320 -6.99 13.12 -7.02
CA SER A 320 -5.59 12.78 -7.19
C SER A 320 -4.68 13.76 -6.45
N SER A 321 -3.57 13.25 -5.90
CA SER A 321 -2.51 14.10 -5.37
C SER A 321 -1.14 13.49 -5.63
N ALA A 322 -0.14 14.34 -5.83
CA ALA A 322 1.22 13.90 -6.07
C ALA A 322 2.23 14.78 -5.33
N VAL A 323 3.35 14.16 -4.91
CA VAL A 323 4.52 14.85 -4.38
C VAL A 323 5.68 14.64 -5.35
N GLY A 324 6.48 15.69 -5.54
CA GLY A 324 7.64 15.65 -6.44
C GLY A 324 7.29 15.94 -7.91
N GLY A 325 8.28 15.73 -8.77
CA GLY A 325 8.18 15.98 -10.20
C GLY A 325 7.46 14.88 -10.97
N GLY A 326 7.42 15.07 -12.29
CA GLY A 326 6.85 14.15 -13.25
C GLY A 326 5.44 14.51 -13.71
N PRO A 327 4.95 13.82 -14.73
CA PRO A 327 3.63 14.06 -15.31
C PRO A 327 2.52 13.77 -14.31
N PHE A 328 1.54 14.66 -14.30
CA PHE A 328 0.33 14.53 -13.49
C PHE A 328 -0.85 15.10 -14.30
N PRO A 329 -1.42 14.31 -15.22
CA PRO A 329 -2.35 14.80 -16.25
C PRO A 329 -3.56 15.57 -15.72
N THR A 330 -4.10 15.15 -14.58
CA THR A 330 -5.28 15.78 -13.98
C THR A 330 -4.94 16.94 -13.05
N GLU A 331 -3.67 17.37 -12.98
CA GLU A 331 -3.27 18.50 -12.13
C GLU A 331 -4.05 19.76 -12.51
N GLU A 332 -4.61 20.42 -11.52
CA GLU A 332 -5.29 21.70 -11.67
C GLU A 332 -4.75 22.66 -10.59
N VAL A 333 -4.45 23.89 -11.01
CA VAL A 333 -3.92 24.92 -10.13
C VAL A 333 -4.94 26.06 -10.04
N GLY A 334 -5.28 26.43 -8.82
CA GLY A 334 -6.29 27.46 -8.57
C GLY A 334 -7.72 26.93 -8.55
N GLY A 335 -8.67 27.80 -8.26
CA GLY A 335 -10.09 27.48 -8.28
C GLY A 335 -10.52 26.45 -7.23
N THR A 336 -11.47 25.61 -7.60
CA THR A 336 -12.15 24.68 -6.70
C THR A 336 -11.21 23.61 -6.13
N ILE A 337 -10.23 23.16 -6.90
CA ILE A 337 -9.32 22.08 -6.48
C ILE A 337 -8.43 22.49 -5.30
N ASP A 338 -8.07 23.76 -5.20
CA ASP A 338 -7.25 24.26 -4.09
C ASP A 338 -7.99 24.23 -2.75
N MET A 339 -9.33 24.20 -2.77
CA MET A 339 -10.14 24.04 -1.55
C MET A 339 -9.88 22.67 -0.87
N LEU A 340 -9.47 21.65 -1.67
CA LEU A 340 -9.18 20.31 -1.16
C LEU A 340 -7.85 20.24 -0.42
N ARG A 341 -6.97 21.25 -0.58
CA ARG A 341 -5.63 21.25 0.03
C ARG A 341 -5.67 21.40 1.54
N GLY A 342 -6.62 22.18 2.05
CA GLY A 342 -6.63 22.63 3.43
C GLY A 342 -5.59 23.71 3.70
N THR A 343 -5.47 24.11 4.96
CA THR A 343 -4.58 25.19 5.42
C THR A 343 -3.19 24.70 5.85
N GLY A 344 -3.00 23.40 6.02
CA GLY A 344 -1.80 22.78 6.59
C GLY A 344 -1.83 22.68 8.13
N GLU A 345 -2.91 23.12 8.77
CA GLU A 345 -3.10 23.05 10.21
C GLU A 345 -3.59 21.67 10.67
N LYS A 346 -4.33 20.95 9.80
CA LYS A 346 -4.85 19.63 10.11
C LYS A 346 -3.89 18.55 9.64
N PRO A 347 -3.75 17.44 10.39
CA PRO A 347 -2.86 16.33 10.02
C PRO A 347 -3.20 15.67 8.69
N ASP A 348 -4.45 15.77 8.26
CA ASP A 348 -4.99 15.18 7.03
C ASP A 348 -5.04 16.15 5.84
N ASP A 349 -4.58 17.40 6.01
CA ASP A 349 -4.45 18.36 4.91
C ASP A 349 -3.40 17.90 3.89
N GLU A 350 -3.49 18.42 2.67
CA GLU A 350 -2.68 17.95 1.53
C GLU A 350 -1.27 18.55 1.53
N PHE A 351 -0.51 18.21 2.58
CA PHE A 351 0.91 18.55 2.73
C PHE A 351 1.73 17.28 2.95
N GLY A 352 2.95 17.28 2.43
CA GLY A 352 3.87 16.15 2.59
C GLY A 352 4.16 15.88 4.06
N ALA A 353 3.90 14.66 4.53
CA ALA A 353 4.07 14.28 5.93
C ALA A 353 5.47 14.56 6.48
N ARG A 354 6.49 14.50 5.63
CA ARG A 354 7.90 14.67 5.97
C ARG A 354 8.45 16.05 5.59
N THR A 355 8.09 16.53 4.41
CA THR A 355 8.68 17.75 3.83
C THR A 355 7.89 19.01 4.12
N GLY A 356 6.64 18.90 4.58
CA GLY A 356 5.72 20.02 4.75
C GLY A 356 5.33 20.73 3.44
N ARG A 357 5.82 20.25 2.28
CA ARG A 357 5.48 20.84 0.98
C ARG A 357 4.02 20.58 0.64
N SER A 358 3.35 21.58 0.06
CA SER A 358 2.02 21.40 -0.50
C SER A 358 2.03 20.35 -1.59
N ARG A 359 1.05 19.44 -1.60
CA ARG A 359 0.89 18.45 -2.66
C ARG A 359 0.29 19.11 -3.90
N ARG A 360 0.68 18.63 -5.07
CA ARG A 360 -0.01 18.87 -6.33
C ARG A 360 -1.36 18.17 -6.26
N LEU A 361 -2.42 18.81 -6.73
CA LEU A 361 -3.78 18.27 -6.66
C LEU A 361 -4.39 18.17 -8.06
N GLY A 362 -5.23 17.18 -8.25
CA GLY A 362 -5.96 16.94 -9.49
C GLY A 362 -7.23 16.14 -9.25
N TRP A 363 -8.10 16.10 -10.23
CA TRP A 363 -9.32 15.31 -10.17
C TRP A 363 -9.02 13.80 -10.20
N PHE A 364 -10.00 12.99 -9.80
CA PHE A 364 -9.85 11.52 -9.85
C PHE A 364 -9.53 11.07 -11.28
N ASP A 365 -8.52 10.21 -11.40
CA ASP A 365 -7.92 9.80 -12.67
C ASP A 365 -8.21 8.32 -12.92
N ILE A 366 -9.23 8.04 -13.73
CA ILE A 366 -9.62 6.67 -14.10
C ILE A 366 -8.54 5.95 -14.90
N PRO A 367 -7.94 6.52 -15.96
CA PRO A 367 -6.83 5.91 -16.68
C PRO A 367 -5.74 5.36 -15.78
N VAL A 368 -5.32 6.15 -14.78
CA VAL A 368 -4.30 5.72 -13.80
C VAL A 368 -4.78 4.56 -12.95
N VAL A 369 -5.97 4.65 -12.35
CA VAL A 369 -6.47 3.60 -11.46
C VAL A 369 -6.79 2.32 -12.23
N ARG A 370 -7.26 2.43 -13.47
CA ARG A 370 -7.47 1.29 -14.40
C ARG A 370 -6.14 0.62 -14.75
N TYR A 371 -5.11 1.40 -15.06
CA TYR A 371 -3.76 0.88 -15.33
C TYR A 371 -3.20 0.15 -14.11
N THR A 372 -3.24 0.77 -12.94
CA THR A 372 -2.73 0.15 -11.72
C THR A 372 -3.57 -1.04 -11.26
N HIS A 373 -4.87 -1.06 -11.55
CA HIS A 373 -5.72 -2.24 -11.36
C HIS A 373 -5.28 -3.39 -12.27
N SER A 374 -4.98 -3.13 -13.54
CA SER A 374 -4.51 -4.18 -14.47
C SER A 374 -3.21 -4.85 -14.04
N ILE A 375 -2.35 -4.12 -13.30
CA ILE A 375 -1.06 -4.62 -12.81
C ILE A 375 -1.23 -5.39 -11.49
N ASN A 376 -2.05 -4.85 -10.57
CA ASN A 376 -2.17 -5.38 -9.20
C ASN A 376 -3.32 -6.37 -9.03
N GLY A 377 -4.36 -6.32 -9.89
CA GLY A 377 -5.56 -7.13 -9.76
C GLY A 377 -6.31 -6.85 -8.46
N TYR A 378 -6.73 -5.60 -8.25
CA TYR A 378 -7.47 -5.25 -7.02
C TYR A 378 -8.77 -6.03 -6.92
N ASP A 379 -8.94 -6.80 -5.85
CA ASP A 379 -10.24 -7.42 -5.53
C ASP A 379 -11.23 -6.36 -5.05
N GLU A 380 -10.73 -5.34 -4.35
CA GLU A 380 -11.53 -4.23 -3.83
C GLU A 380 -10.71 -2.94 -3.81
N LEU A 381 -11.42 -1.80 -3.87
CA LEU A 381 -10.88 -0.48 -3.60
C LEU A 381 -11.33 0.06 -2.24
N ALA A 382 -10.41 0.76 -1.57
CA ALA A 382 -10.69 1.66 -0.48
C ALA A 382 -10.55 3.10 -0.99
N LEU A 383 -11.66 3.83 -1.07
CA LEU A 383 -11.71 5.21 -1.56
C LEU A 383 -11.64 6.17 -0.36
N CYS A 384 -10.50 6.79 -0.13
CA CYS A 384 -10.27 7.68 1.00
C CYS A 384 -10.62 9.13 0.69
N LYS A 385 -10.96 9.90 1.75
CA LYS A 385 -11.14 11.35 1.71
C LYS A 385 -12.30 11.84 0.86
N ILE A 386 -13.42 11.12 0.84
CA ILE A 386 -14.64 11.58 0.14
C ILE A 386 -15.23 12.83 0.83
N ASP A 387 -15.06 12.96 2.14
CA ASP A 387 -15.45 14.10 2.97
C ASP A 387 -14.89 15.44 2.49
N LYS A 388 -13.71 15.43 1.87
CA LYS A 388 -13.11 16.64 1.30
C LYS A 388 -13.92 17.19 0.11
N LEU A 389 -14.76 16.38 -0.52
CA LEU A 389 -15.61 16.76 -1.64
C LEU A 389 -17.00 17.26 -1.21
N ASP A 390 -17.35 17.20 0.08
CA ASP A 390 -18.68 17.47 0.63
C ASP A 390 -19.28 18.83 0.25
N ASN A 391 -18.44 19.85 0.09
CA ASN A 391 -18.86 21.22 -0.18
C ASN A 391 -18.69 21.62 -1.66
N LEU A 392 -18.38 20.68 -2.54
CA LEU A 392 -18.21 20.97 -3.95
C LEU A 392 -19.55 20.84 -4.69
N PRO A 393 -20.01 21.87 -5.43
CA PRO A 393 -21.25 21.80 -6.22
C PRO A 393 -21.11 20.86 -7.43
N GLU A 394 -19.90 20.76 -7.97
CA GLU A 394 -19.56 19.92 -9.12
C GLU A 394 -18.23 19.22 -8.88
N ILE A 395 -18.12 17.97 -9.32
CA ILE A 395 -16.94 17.13 -9.19
C ILE A 395 -16.60 16.55 -10.55
N LYS A 396 -15.36 16.74 -10.99
CA LYS A 396 -14.89 16.16 -12.25
C LYS A 396 -14.23 14.80 -12.02
N ILE A 397 -14.36 13.91 -12.99
CA ILE A 397 -13.63 12.65 -13.10
C ILE A 397 -12.97 12.62 -14.46
N CYS A 398 -11.65 12.42 -14.52
CA CYS A 398 -10.96 12.14 -15.78
C CYS A 398 -11.27 10.69 -16.18
N VAL A 399 -11.94 10.52 -17.31
CA VAL A 399 -12.39 9.20 -17.77
C VAL A 399 -11.47 8.61 -18.84
N ASP A 400 -10.73 9.47 -19.56
CA ASP A 400 -9.80 9.05 -20.60
C ASP A 400 -8.77 10.16 -20.89
N TYR A 401 -7.81 9.89 -21.78
CA TYR A 401 -6.84 10.85 -22.28
C TYR A 401 -6.92 11.01 -23.79
N MET A 402 -6.72 12.24 -24.26
CA MET A 402 -6.45 12.55 -25.66
C MET A 402 -4.96 12.82 -25.84
N LEU A 403 -4.38 12.33 -26.92
CA LEU A 403 -3.01 12.66 -27.35
C LEU A 403 -3.03 12.99 -28.84
N ASP A 404 -2.56 14.18 -29.19
CA ASP A 404 -2.53 14.67 -30.57
C ASP A 404 -3.90 14.58 -31.27
N GLY A 405 -5.01 14.77 -30.54
CA GLY A 405 -6.38 14.74 -31.02
C GLY A 405 -7.05 13.37 -31.13
N GLU A 406 -6.36 12.30 -30.71
CA GLU A 406 -6.91 10.93 -30.67
C GLU A 406 -7.01 10.39 -29.26
N LEU A 407 -8.01 9.54 -29.01
CA LEU A 407 -8.11 8.82 -27.73
C LEU A 407 -6.94 7.84 -27.57
N VAL A 408 -6.30 7.90 -26.42
CA VAL A 408 -5.16 7.03 -26.08
C VAL A 408 -5.62 5.60 -25.89
N LYS A 409 -4.94 4.66 -26.54
CA LYS A 409 -5.15 3.22 -26.34
C LYS A 409 -4.16 2.68 -25.31
N GLY A 410 -4.69 2.18 -24.19
CA GLY A 410 -3.86 1.66 -23.10
C GLY A 410 -3.39 2.78 -22.17
N PHE A 411 -2.19 2.65 -21.59
CA PHE A 411 -1.61 3.66 -20.73
C PHE A 411 -0.40 4.30 -21.41
N PRO A 412 -0.30 5.65 -21.46
CA PRO A 412 0.75 6.36 -22.18
C PRO A 412 2.15 6.12 -21.55
N THR A 413 3.19 6.36 -22.34
CA THR A 413 4.57 6.47 -21.82
C THR A 413 4.68 7.70 -20.89
N THR A 414 5.73 7.75 -20.06
CA THR A 414 5.95 8.92 -19.19
C THR A 414 6.09 10.22 -19.99
N GLU A 415 6.73 10.17 -21.15
CA GLU A 415 6.91 11.32 -22.05
C GLU A 415 5.57 11.78 -22.64
N ASP A 416 4.75 10.82 -23.08
CA ASP A 416 3.42 11.14 -23.60
C ASP A 416 2.47 11.65 -22.52
N LEU A 417 2.60 11.15 -21.27
CA LEU A 417 1.80 11.65 -20.13
C LEU A 417 2.00 13.15 -19.85
N GLU A 418 3.13 13.74 -20.27
CA GLU A 418 3.33 15.19 -20.16
C GLU A 418 2.53 15.98 -21.21
N ARG A 419 2.04 15.30 -22.26
CA ARG A 419 1.36 15.90 -23.42
C ARG A 419 -0.12 15.57 -23.51
N VAL A 420 -0.58 14.55 -22.77
CA VAL A 420 -2.00 14.15 -22.83
C VAL A 420 -2.92 15.25 -22.31
N GLU A 421 -4.09 15.33 -22.92
CA GLU A 421 -5.19 16.17 -22.48
C GLU A 421 -6.24 15.29 -21.76
N PRO A 422 -6.54 15.53 -20.48
CA PRO A 422 -7.52 14.74 -19.75
C PRO A 422 -8.96 15.01 -20.24
N VAL A 423 -9.70 13.94 -20.48
CA VAL A 423 -11.12 14.00 -20.83
C VAL A 423 -11.96 13.86 -19.60
N TYR A 424 -12.76 14.85 -19.28
CA TYR A 424 -13.56 14.90 -18.06
C TYR A 424 -15.04 14.64 -18.29
N ILE A 425 -15.67 13.97 -17.34
CA ILE A 425 -17.09 14.09 -17.05
C ILE A 425 -17.26 14.91 -15.79
N THR A 426 -18.37 15.65 -15.70
CA THR A 426 -18.73 16.45 -14.52
C THR A 426 -19.98 15.84 -13.89
N LEU A 427 -19.89 15.55 -12.61
CA LEU A 427 -21.00 15.06 -11.80
C LEU A 427 -21.43 16.14 -10.82
N GLN A 428 -22.72 16.12 -10.45
CA GLN A 428 -23.23 17.00 -9.40
C GLN A 428 -22.67 16.56 -8.05
N GLY A 429 -22.17 17.52 -7.29
CA GLY A 429 -21.76 17.31 -5.90
C GLY A 429 -22.95 17.01 -5.00
N TRP A 430 -22.68 16.53 -3.82
CA TRP A 430 -23.74 16.17 -2.86
C TRP A 430 -24.03 17.23 -1.81
N MET A 431 -23.18 18.24 -1.64
CA MET A 431 -23.39 19.42 -0.80
C MET A 431 -23.92 19.08 0.62
N SER A 432 -23.38 18.03 1.22
CA SER A 432 -23.76 17.56 2.54
C SER A 432 -22.63 16.84 3.25
N ASP A 433 -22.59 16.94 4.57
CA ASP A 433 -21.58 16.32 5.43
C ASP A 433 -21.71 14.80 5.40
N THR A 434 -20.62 14.10 5.04
CA THR A 434 -20.54 12.64 5.01
C THR A 434 -19.82 12.05 6.23
N THR A 435 -19.25 12.87 7.12
CA THR A 435 -18.34 12.43 8.19
C THR A 435 -18.96 11.46 9.19
N GLN A 436 -20.29 11.48 9.37
CA GLN A 436 -21.00 10.60 10.31
C GLN A 436 -21.56 9.33 9.67
N ILE A 437 -21.36 9.13 8.36
CA ILE A 437 -21.91 7.99 7.64
C ILE A 437 -20.99 6.79 7.81
N ARG A 438 -21.57 5.61 8.11
CA ARG A 438 -20.82 4.35 8.35
C ARG A 438 -21.20 3.21 7.40
N ARG A 439 -22.16 3.44 6.49
CA ARG A 439 -22.56 2.48 5.45
C ARG A 439 -22.58 3.19 4.09
N ILE A 440 -22.02 2.57 3.06
CA ILE A 440 -22.03 3.15 1.70
C ILE A 440 -23.44 3.38 1.20
N GLY A 441 -24.41 2.50 1.56
CA GLY A 441 -25.82 2.66 1.20
C GLY A 441 -26.49 3.92 1.76
N ASP A 442 -25.97 4.48 2.86
CA ASP A 442 -26.50 5.66 3.54
C ASP A 442 -25.90 6.97 3.03
N LEU A 443 -24.89 6.91 2.16
CA LEU A 443 -24.27 8.09 1.53
C LEU A 443 -25.32 8.86 0.68
N PRO A 444 -25.15 10.18 0.51
CA PRO A 444 -25.96 10.97 -0.41
C PRO A 444 -25.99 10.36 -1.81
N GLU A 445 -27.10 10.53 -2.54
CA GLU A 445 -27.28 9.89 -3.84
C GLU A 445 -26.17 10.26 -4.85
N ASN A 446 -25.78 11.54 -4.90
CA ASN A 446 -24.70 11.97 -5.79
C ASN A 446 -23.33 11.39 -5.39
N ALA A 447 -23.07 11.15 -4.10
CA ALA A 447 -21.86 10.47 -3.64
C ALA A 447 -21.88 8.98 -4.05
N LYS A 448 -23.04 8.32 -4.00
CA LYS A 448 -23.20 6.95 -4.53
C LYS A 448 -23.01 6.89 -6.04
N ILE A 449 -23.51 7.87 -6.78
CA ILE A 449 -23.30 8.00 -8.23
C ILE A 449 -21.81 8.18 -8.53
N TYR A 450 -21.10 9.01 -7.77
CA TYR A 450 -19.67 9.21 -7.89
C TYR A 450 -18.89 7.90 -7.70
N ILE A 451 -19.17 7.18 -6.62
CA ILE A 451 -18.55 5.88 -6.31
C ILE A 451 -18.87 4.86 -7.42
N LYS A 452 -20.14 4.76 -7.82
CA LYS A 452 -20.58 3.83 -8.87
C LYS A 452 -19.89 4.11 -10.20
N THR A 453 -19.72 5.38 -10.56
CA THR A 453 -18.99 5.78 -11.77
C THR A 453 -17.54 5.30 -11.73
N ILE A 454 -16.86 5.42 -10.59
CA ILE A 454 -15.49 4.90 -10.40
C ILE A 454 -15.50 3.37 -10.56
N GLU A 455 -16.41 2.65 -9.89
CA GLU A 455 -16.51 1.19 -9.99
C GLU A 455 -16.69 0.72 -11.44
N ASP A 456 -17.63 1.34 -12.17
CA ASP A 456 -17.95 0.95 -13.54
C ASP A 456 -16.80 1.20 -14.51
N LEU A 457 -16.07 2.31 -14.33
CA LEU A 457 -14.97 2.70 -15.20
C LEU A 457 -13.64 2.01 -14.86
N VAL A 458 -13.40 1.67 -13.60
CA VAL A 458 -12.20 0.92 -13.18
C VAL A 458 -12.39 -0.58 -13.34
N GLY A 459 -13.60 -1.09 -13.11
CA GLY A 459 -13.94 -2.51 -13.20
C GLY A 459 -13.76 -3.28 -11.89
N THR A 460 -13.77 -2.59 -10.74
CA THR A 460 -13.68 -3.21 -9.42
C THR A 460 -14.54 -2.50 -8.38
N THR A 461 -14.88 -3.20 -7.29
CA THR A 461 -15.82 -2.71 -6.26
C THR A 461 -15.11 -1.80 -5.26
N VAL A 462 -15.73 -0.68 -4.91
CA VAL A 462 -15.36 0.13 -3.75
C VAL A 462 -16.03 -0.44 -2.50
N ALA A 463 -15.25 -1.12 -1.66
CA ALA A 463 -15.76 -1.77 -0.45
C ALA A 463 -15.67 -0.88 0.80
N TYR A 464 -14.77 0.10 0.80
CA TYR A 464 -14.50 1.00 1.91
C TYR A 464 -14.44 2.44 1.42
N VAL A 465 -15.08 3.36 2.12
CA VAL A 465 -15.09 4.79 1.82
C VAL A 465 -14.68 5.57 3.05
N GLY A 466 -13.54 6.25 3.00
CA GLY A 466 -13.05 7.11 4.07
C GLY A 466 -13.79 8.44 4.10
N VAL A 467 -14.52 8.69 5.19
CA VAL A 467 -15.38 9.86 5.43
C VAL A 467 -14.81 10.81 6.49
N GLY A 468 -13.54 10.69 6.83
CA GLY A 468 -12.82 11.51 7.79
C GLY A 468 -11.44 10.93 8.09
N PRO A 469 -10.66 11.55 8.98
CA PRO A 469 -9.26 11.16 9.20
C PRO A 469 -9.06 9.98 10.16
N ASP A 470 -9.99 9.74 11.08
CA ASP A 470 -9.87 8.70 12.10
C ASP A 470 -10.08 7.30 11.53
N ARG A 471 -9.55 6.28 12.22
CA ARG A 471 -9.71 4.86 11.91
C ARG A 471 -11.19 4.49 11.69
N GLU A 472 -12.07 4.97 12.56
CA GLU A 472 -13.50 4.64 12.56
C GLU A 472 -14.31 5.44 11.52
N ASP A 473 -13.71 6.43 10.87
CA ASP A 473 -14.39 7.25 9.86
C ASP A 473 -14.45 6.53 8.52
N LEU A 474 -15.08 5.35 8.51
CA LEU A 474 -15.25 4.51 7.34
C LEU A 474 -16.73 4.17 7.10
N ALA A 475 -17.21 4.44 5.91
CA ALA A 475 -18.46 3.85 5.39
C ALA A 475 -18.11 2.55 4.64
N ILE A 476 -18.74 1.44 5.05
CA ILE A 476 -18.43 0.10 4.57
C ILE A 476 -19.57 -0.43 3.73
N ARG A 477 -19.25 -1.17 2.68
CA ARG A 477 -20.24 -1.91 1.88
C ARG A 477 -20.63 -3.19 2.64
N LEU A 478 -21.89 -3.28 3.01
CA LEU A 478 -22.42 -4.54 3.55
C LEU A 478 -22.57 -5.54 2.39
N THR A 479 -21.88 -6.67 2.50
CA THR A 479 -22.16 -7.83 1.65
C THR A 479 -23.38 -8.53 2.20
N HIS A 480 -24.45 -8.55 1.41
CA HIS A 480 -25.68 -9.30 1.74
C HIS A 480 -25.49 -10.80 1.50
#